data_50908b9916df35c098edfb3108974a8f
#
_entry.id   50908b9916df35c098edfb3108974a8f
#
_cell.length_a   1.000
_cell.length_b   1.000
_cell.length_c   1.000
_cell.angle_alpha   90.00
_cell.angle_beta   90.00
_cell.angle_gamma   90.00
#
_symmetry.space_group_name_H-M   'P 1'
#
loop_
_entity.id
_entity.type
_entity.pdbx_description
1 polymer ?
#
loop_
_entity_poly.entity_id
_entity_poly.type
_entity_poly.pdbx_seq_one_letter_code
_entity_poly.pdbx_strand_id
1 'polypeptide(L)'
;MLAALENVFPVVPADSAVALGAFLAGRGTLHAGVVFGLTWSANVAGGAAVYWLARRYGRAFFTRPAGRRLLPAPVLAHIEAQYRRHSAYGIFLSRLLPVWRAVVPPFAGLAGLSAPRALVPLALASGVWYGALTLSVAALGTNLDAVVSLLSRLNRVLGVVALGALIFLGVLVARRLKRP
;
A
#
# COMPACT_ATOMS: atom_id res chain seq x y z
N MET A 1 -5.03 7.54 -12.57
CA MET A 1 -5.85 8.11 -11.48
C MET A 1 -6.24 7.09 -10.42
N LEU A 2 -6.79 5.91 -10.76
CA LEU A 2 -7.17 4.89 -9.77
C LEU A 2 -6.02 4.45 -8.85
N ALA A 3 -4.81 4.29 -9.39
CA ALA A 3 -3.62 3.93 -8.61
C ALA A 3 -3.18 5.00 -7.59
N ALA A 4 -3.53 6.27 -7.81
CA ALA A 4 -3.31 7.33 -6.82
C ALA A 4 -4.39 7.28 -5.73
N LEU A 5 -5.66 7.06 -6.12
CA LEU A 5 -6.81 6.99 -5.21
C LEU A 5 -6.73 5.80 -4.25
N GLU A 6 -6.11 4.70 -4.66
CA GLU A 6 -5.88 3.53 -3.83
C GLU A 6 -5.12 3.84 -2.52
N ASN A 7 -4.26 4.85 -2.52
CA ASN A 7 -3.56 5.28 -1.30
C ASN A 7 -4.47 5.98 -0.28
N VAL A 8 -5.68 6.39 -0.70
CA VAL A 8 -6.69 7.04 0.17
C VAL A 8 -7.82 6.07 0.47
N PHE A 9 -8.26 5.33 -0.56
CA PHE A 9 -9.36 4.38 -0.48
C PHE A 9 -8.89 2.98 -0.87
N PRO A 10 -8.58 2.11 0.10
CA PRO A 10 -8.02 0.77 -0.15
C PRO A 10 -9.00 -0.18 -0.89
N VAL A 11 -10.26 0.21 -1.06
CA VAL A 11 -11.28 -0.56 -1.78
C VAL A 11 -11.23 -0.33 -3.29
N VAL A 12 -10.48 0.68 -3.77
CA VAL A 12 -10.38 0.98 -5.21
C VAL A 12 -9.63 -0.15 -5.92
N PRO A 13 -10.24 -0.80 -6.95
CA PRO A 13 -9.64 -1.94 -7.64
C PRO A 13 -8.60 -1.48 -8.68
N ALA A 14 -7.56 -0.79 -8.22
CA ALA A 14 -6.51 -0.28 -9.10
C ALA A 14 -5.77 -1.39 -9.86
N ASP A 15 -5.53 -2.53 -9.20
CA ASP A 15 -4.88 -3.68 -9.80
C ASP A 15 -5.65 -4.23 -11.00
N SER A 16 -6.99 -4.26 -10.92
CA SER A 16 -7.84 -4.70 -12.06
C SER A 16 -7.74 -3.74 -13.24
N ALA A 17 -7.69 -2.43 -12.99
CA ALA A 17 -7.51 -1.43 -14.05
C ALA A 17 -6.12 -1.52 -14.70
N VAL A 18 -5.07 -1.76 -13.90
CA VAL A 18 -3.70 -1.97 -14.40
C VAL A 18 -3.62 -3.25 -15.23
N ALA A 19 -4.24 -4.33 -14.74
CA ALA A 19 -4.29 -5.59 -15.47
C ALA A 19 -5.01 -5.46 -16.81
N LEU A 20 -6.12 -4.72 -16.88
CA LEU A 20 -6.77 -4.43 -18.15
C LEU A 20 -5.87 -3.65 -19.11
N GLY A 21 -5.20 -2.60 -18.61
CA GLY A 21 -4.22 -1.84 -19.41
C GLY A 21 -3.06 -2.69 -19.91
N ALA A 22 -2.52 -3.57 -19.05
CA ALA A 22 -1.45 -4.49 -19.40
C ALA A 22 -1.90 -5.58 -20.40
N PHE A 23 -3.14 -6.06 -20.27
CA PHE A 23 -3.75 -6.97 -21.25
C PHE A 23 -3.88 -6.32 -22.63
N LEU A 24 -4.36 -5.08 -22.69
CA LEU A 24 -4.44 -4.32 -23.94
C LEU A 24 -3.05 -4.07 -24.54
N ALA A 25 -2.04 -3.90 -23.69
CA ALA A 25 -0.65 -3.78 -24.14
C ALA A 25 -0.15 -5.08 -24.75
N GLY A 26 -0.49 -6.25 -24.17
CA GLY A 26 -0.19 -7.57 -24.73
C GLY A 26 -0.83 -7.81 -26.09
N ARG A 27 -1.94 -7.13 -26.39
CA ARG A 27 -2.62 -7.14 -27.71
C ARG A 27 -2.08 -6.11 -28.70
N GLY A 28 -1.05 -5.36 -28.35
CA GLY A 28 -0.43 -4.36 -29.22
C GLY A 28 -1.19 -3.02 -29.31
N THR A 29 -2.28 -2.82 -28.54
CA THR A 29 -3.03 -1.54 -28.53
C THR A 29 -2.39 -0.49 -27.63
N LEU A 30 -1.58 -0.90 -26.65
CA LEU A 30 -0.86 -0.01 -25.73
C LEU A 30 0.59 -0.52 -25.57
N HIS A 31 1.47 0.34 -25.07
CA HIS A 31 2.81 -0.07 -24.67
C HIS A 31 2.85 -0.42 -23.18
N ALA A 32 3.29 -1.62 -22.83
CA ALA A 32 3.38 -2.08 -21.44
C ALA A 32 4.22 -1.14 -20.55
N GLY A 33 5.30 -0.58 -21.10
CA GLY A 33 6.13 0.41 -20.41
C GLY A 33 5.38 1.70 -20.08
N VAL A 34 4.46 2.14 -20.93
CA VAL A 34 3.61 3.32 -20.69
C VAL A 34 2.59 3.02 -19.59
N VAL A 35 1.95 1.85 -19.65
CA VAL A 35 1.00 1.39 -18.60
C VAL A 35 1.69 1.33 -17.25
N PHE A 36 2.87 0.70 -17.18
CA PHE A 36 3.69 0.64 -15.98
C PHE A 36 4.07 2.03 -15.47
N GLY A 37 4.68 2.85 -16.34
CA GLY A 37 5.20 4.18 -15.97
C GLY A 37 4.11 5.11 -15.43
N LEU A 38 2.95 5.17 -16.11
CA LEU A 38 1.82 5.98 -15.67
C LEU A 38 1.22 5.48 -14.35
N THR A 39 1.11 4.16 -14.19
CA THR A 39 0.56 3.57 -12.96
C THR A 39 1.49 3.77 -11.78
N TRP A 40 2.77 3.47 -11.97
CA TRP A 40 3.80 3.62 -10.95
C TRP A 40 3.93 5.08 -10.49
N SER A 41 4.06 6.02 -11.44
CA SER A 41 4.18 7.44 -11.11
C SER A 41 2.92 7.98 -10.41
N ALA A 42 1.72 7.61 -10.87
CA ALA A 42 0.47 8.01 -10.23
C ALA A 42 0.34 7.44 -8.80
N ASN A 43 0.74 6.18 -8.59
CA ASN A 43 0.71 5.56 -7.27
C ASN A 43 1.74 6.20 -6.31
N VAL A 44 2.96 6.45 -6.77
CA VAL A 44 4.00 7.11 -5.97
C VAL A 44 3.60 8.54 -5.63
N ALA A 45 3.07 9.29 -6.59
CA ALA A 45 2.58 10.65 -6.37
C ALA A 45 1.41 10.67 -5.36
N GLY A 46 0.46 9.76 -5.47
CA GLY A 46 -0.64 9.60 -4.52
C GLY A 46 -0.15 9.27 -3.12
N GLY A 47 0.76 8.31 -2.99
CA GLY A 47 1.38 7.95 -1.72
C GLY A 47 2.19 9.08 -1.10
N ALA A 48 2.93 9.84 -1.92
CA ALA A 48 3.67 11.03 -1.47
C ALA A 48 2.71 12.13 -1.00
N ALA A 49 1.62 12.39 -1.70
CA ALA A 49 0.62 13.37 -1.29
C ALA A 49 0.03 13.02 0.08
N VAL A 50 -0.38 11.76 0.28
CA VAL A 50 -0.92 11.28 1.57
C VAL A 50 0.12 11.37 2.68
N TYR A 51 1.39 10.99 2.40
CA TYR A 51 2.49 11.14 3.35
C TYR A 51 2.67 12.60 3.78
N TRP A 52 2.73 13.55 2.83
CA TRP A 52 2.92 14.97 3.13
C TRP A 52 1.72 15.55 3.89
N LEU A 53 0.50 15.18 3.52
CA LEU A 53 -0.72 15.59 4.22
C LEU A 53 -0.70 15.13 5.68
N ALA A 54 -0.39 13.85 5.90
CA ALA A 54 -0.30 13.28 7.23
C ALA A 54 0.85 13.88 8.05
N ARG A 55 1.98 14.17 7.43
CA ARG A 55 3.12 14.82 8.07
C ARG A 55 2.79 16.24 8.53
N ARG A 56 2.06 17.00 7.71
CA ARG A 56 1.73 18.40 7.96
C ARG A 56 0.58 18.58 8.96
N TYR A 57 -0.47 17.78 8.79
CA TYR A 57 -1.73 17.98 9.53
C TYR A 57 -2.05 16.86 10.52
N GLY A 58 -1.46 15.70 10.36
CA GLY A 58 -1.84 14.51 11.12
C GLY A 58 -1.59 14.66 12.62
N ARG A 59 -0.44 15.18 13.03
CA ARG A 59 -0.16 15.41 14.46
C ARG A 59 -1.16 16.37 15.11
N ALA A 60 -1.47 17.47 14.42
CA ALA A 60 -2.45 18.43 14.91
C ALA A 60 -3.87 17.84 15.02
N PHE A 61 -4.22 16.90 14.13
CA PHE A 61 -5.49 16.20 14.21
C PHE A 61 -5.53 15.24 15.42
N PHE A 62 -4.49 14.43 15.64
CA PHE A 62 -4.46 13.45 16.73
C PHE A 62 -4.20 14.07 18.12
N THR A 63 -3.87 15.36 18.22
CA THR A 63 -3.88 16.10 19.50
C THR A 63 -5.28 16.56 19.91
N ARG A 64 -6.23 16.63 18.97
CA ARG A 64 -7.62 17.00 19.24
C ARG A 64 -8.41 15.85 19.89
N PRO A 65 -9.48 16.13 20.66
CA PRO A 65 -10.26 15.11 21.34
C PRO A 65 -10.82 14.01 20.41
N ALA A 66 -11.26 14.39 19.19
CA ALA A 66 -11.75 13.46 18.19
C ALA A 66 -10.65 12.51 17.69
N GLY A 67 -9.45 13.02 17.41
CA GLY A 67 -8.31 12.22 16.97
C GLY A 67 -7.80 11.27 18.06
N ARG A 68 -7.78 11.71 19.34
CA ARG A 68 -7.38 10.89 20.49
C ARG A 68 -8.33 9.70 20.73
N ARG A 69 -9.62 9.85 20.39
CA ARG A 69 -10.58 8.74 20.45
C ARG A 69 -10.32 7.68 19.38
N LEU A 70 -9.88 8.11 18.18
CA LEU A 70 -9.54 7.20 17.09
C LEU A 70 -8.19 6.50 17.30
N LEU A 71 -7.19 7.24 17.79
CA LEU A 71 -5.85 6.71 18.03
C LEU A 71 -5.29 7.29 19.34
N PRO A 72 -5.34 6.53 20.46
CA PRO A 72 -4.78 6.96 21.74
C PRO A 72 -3.30 7.27 21.65
N ALA A 73 -2.84 8.29 22.40
CA ALA A 73 -1.46 8.75 22.36
C ALA A 73 -0.40 7.65 22.58
N PRO A 74 -0.56 6.66 23.49
CA PRO A 74 0.42 5.60 23.66
C PRO A 74 0.50 4.66 22.43
N VAL A 75 -0.62 4.44 21.73
CA VAL A 75 -0.64 3.65 20.50
C VAL A 75 0.08 4.37 19.37
N LEU A 76 -0.15 5.68 19.24
CA LEU A 76 0.55 6.51 18.26
C LEU A 76 2.06 6.52 18.52
N ALA A 77 2.49 6.70 19.78
CA ALA A 77 3.90 6.67 20.17
C ALA A 77 4.55 5.31 19.87
N HIS A 78 3.84 4.21 20.09
CA HIS A 78 4.33 2.86 19.75
C HIS A 78 4.51 2.69 18.24
N ILE A 79 3.54 3.12 17.44
CA ILE A 79 3.62 3.11 15.98
C ILE A 79 4.82 3.94 15.51
N GLU A 80 4.98 5.17 16.02
CA GLU A 80 6.12 6.04 15.71
C GLU A 80 7.46 5.35 16.01
N ALA A 81 7.60 4.71 17.17
CA ALA A 81 8.81 3.99 17.57
C ALA A 81 9.13 2.82 16.62
N GLN A 82 8.12 2.03 16.22
CA GLN A 82 8.28 0.93 15.28
C GLN A 82 8.68 1.40 13.88
N TYR A 83 8.05 2.44 13.37
CA TYR A 83 8.41 3.01 12.07
C TYR A 83 9.83 3.60 12.06
N ARG A 84 10.28 4.21 13.17
CA ARG A 84 11.67 4.71 13.29
C ARG A 84 12.69 3.58 13.29
N ARG A 85 12.37 2.42 13.89
CA ARG A 85 13.28 1.28 14.03
C ARG A 85 13.40 0.45 12.74
N HIS A 86 12.29 0.27 11.99
CA HIS A 86 12.22 -0.65 10.85
C HIS A 86 11.73 0.04 9.56
N SER A 87 11.95 1.34 9.39
CA SER A 87 11.28 2.17 8.38
C SER A 87 11.38 1.65 6.95
N ALA A 88 12.57 1.32 6.46
CA ALA A 88 12.76 0.95 5.06
C ALA A 88 12.17 -0.43 4.74
N TYR A 89 12.55 -1.45 5.50
CA TYR A 89 12.07 -2.82 5.29
C TYR A 89 10.58 -2.97 5.62
N GLY A 90 10.13 -2.34 6.72
CA GLY A 90 8.73 -2.38 7.12
C GLY A 90 7.81 -1.74 6.08
N ILE A 91 8.20 -0.60 5.52
CA ILE A 91 7.45 0.08 4.46
C ILE A 91 7.45 -0.77 3.18
N PHE A 92 8.60 -1.30 2.77
CA PHE A 92 8.70 -2.12 1.57
C PHE A 92 7.81 -3.38 1.66
N LEU A 93 7.96 -4.17 2.73
CA LEU A 93 7.21 -5.43 2.90
C LEU A 93 5.71 -5.19 3.07
N SER A 94 5.32 -4.18 3.86
CA SER A 94 3.90 -3.90 4.09
C SER A 94 3.19 -3.43 2.82
N ARG A 95 3.88 -2.78 1.88
CA ARG A 95 3.27 -2.39 0.60
C ARG A 95 3.04 -3.54 -0.37
N LEU A 96 3.67 -4.68 -0.18
CA LEU A 96 3.36 -5.90 -0.93
C LEU A 96 2.03 -6.53 -0.49
N LEU A 97 1.49 -6.12 0.68
CA LEU A 97 0.20 -6.59 1.18
C LEU A 97 -0.91 -5.59 0.80
N PRO A 98 -2.03 -6.03 0.19
CA PRO A 98 -3.05 -5.15 -0.39
C PRO A 98 -3.63 -4.13 0.61
N VAL A 99 -4.01 -4.57 1.81
CA VAL A 99 -4.62 -3.70 2.83
C VAL A 99 -3.60 -2.73 3.42
N TRP A 100 -2.37 -3.18 3.63
CA TRP A 100 -1.33 -2.39 4.30
C TRP A 100 -0.74 -1.29 3.42
N ARG A 101 -0.80 -1.43 2.10
CA ARG A 101 -0.21 -0.44 1.19
C ARG A 101 -0.87 0.94 1.26
N ALA A 102 -2.16 1.03 1.59
CA ALA A 102 -2.84 2.31 1.81
C ALA A 102 -2.54 2.92 3.18
N VAL A 103 -2.26 2.07 4.18
CA VAL A 103 -2.01 2.49 5.57
C VAL A 103 -0.61 3.06 5.77
N VAL A 104 0.37 2.58 5.01
CA VAL A 104 1.79 2.94 5.18
C VAL A 104 2.09 4.43 4.97
N PRO A 105 1.64 5.10 3.88
CA PRO A 105 1.97 6.50 3.65
C PRO A 105 1.53 7.44 4.77
N PRO A 106 0.26 7.38 5.26
CA PRO A 106 -0.17 8.27 6.35
C PRO A 106 0.59 8.01 7.64
N PHE A 107 0.85 6.74 8.01
CA PHE A 107 1.59 6.45 9.24
C PHE A 107 3.06 6.84 9.18
N ALA A 108 3.72 6.68 8.03
CA ALA A 108 5.08 7.18 7.83
C ALA A 108 5.16 8.71 7.97
N GLY A 109 4.14 9.42 7.47
CA GLY A 109 4.01 10.87 7.64
C GLY A 109 3.81 11.28 9.10
N LEU A 110 2.88 10.62 9.80
CA LEU A 110 2.61 10.83 11.23
C LEU A 110 3.84 10.56 12.10
N ALA A 111 4.56 9.47 11.83
CA ALA A 111 5.79 9.11 12.55
C ALA A 111 6.94 10.10 12.30
N GLY A 112 6.76 11.08 11.41
CA GLY A 112 7.76 12.11 11.12
C GLY A 112 9.01 11.57 10.43
N LEU A 113 8.91 10.42 9.72
CA LEU A 113 10.02 9.89 8.94
C LEU A 113 10.49 10.91 7.90
N SER A 114 11.79 10.95 7.61
CA SER A 114 12.29 11.77 6.50
C SER A 114 11.72 11.29 5.17
N ALA A 115 11.49 12.21 4.23
CA ALA A 115 10.89 11.88 2.94
C ALA A 115 11.63 10.76 2.20
N PRO A 116 12.98 10.73 2.10
CA PRO A 116 13.67 9.62 1.46
C PRO A 116 13.42 8.28 2.14
N ARG A 117 13.42 8.23 3.49
CA ARG A 117 13.19 6.99 4.25
C ARG A 117 11.78 6.43 4.09
N ALA A 118 10.80 7.29 3.78
CA ALA A 118 9.42 6.90 3.55
C ALA A 118 9.15 6.61 2.06
N LEU A 119 9.55 7.53 1.17
CA LEU A 119 9.14 7.51 -0.24
C LEU A 119 9.99 6.60 -1.11
N VAL A 120 11.28 6.39 -0.82
CA VAL A 120 12.12 5.49 -1.61
C VAL A 120 11.65 4.03 -1.48
N PRO A 121 11.49 3.44 -0.28
CA PRO A 121 10.96 2.09 -0.18
C PRO A 121 9.54 1.96 -0.74
N LEU A 122 8.72 3.01 -0.61
CA LEU A 122 7.39 3.08 -1.20
C LEU A 122 7.46 3.00 -2.73
N ALA A 123 8.33 3.78 -3.37
CA ALA A 123 8.49 3.80 -4.82
C ALA A 123 9.03 2.45 -5.33
N LEU A 124 10.01 1.88 -4.65
CA LEU A 124 10.59 0.58 -5.00
C LEU A 124 9.56 -0.55 -4.89
N ALA A 125 8.82 -0.63 -3.78
CA ALA A 125 7.78 -1.65 -3.61
C ALA A 125 6.66 -1.53 -4.64
N SER A 126 6.24 -0.29 -4.94
CA SER A 126 5.26 -0.03 -6.01
C SER A 126 5.81 -0.41 -7.40
N GLY A 127 7.10 -0.15 -7.65
CA GLY A 127 7.76 -0.55 -8.89
C GLY A 127 7.79 -2.06 -9.07
N VAL A 128 8.16 -2.80 -8.03
CA VAL A 128 8.15 -4.27 -8.05
C VAL A 128 6.74 -4.80 -8.27
N TRP A 129 5.75 -4.29 -7.52
CA TRP A 129 4.37 -4.76 -7.63
C TRP A 129 3.77 -4.51 -9.01
N TYR A 130 3.75 -3.25 -9.46
CA TYR A 130 3.15 -2.90 -10.75
C TYR A 130 3.97 -3.38 -11.94
N GLY A 131 5.29 -3.48 -11.80
CA GLY A 131 6.16 -4.09 -12.80
C GLY A 131 5.84 -5.58 -12.97
N ALA A 132 5.79 -6.34 -11.88
CA ALA A 132 5.43 -7.75 -11.90
C ALA A 132 4.01 -7.97 -12.47
N LEU A 133 3.03 -7.16 -12.03
CA LEU A 133 1.66 -7.25 -12.53
C LEU A 133 1.57 -6.95 -14.02
N THR A 134 2.17 -5.84 -14.47
CA THR A 134 2.12 -5.42 -15.88
C THR A 134 2.81 -6.45 -16.79
N LEU A 135 4.02 -6.90 -16.39
CA LEU A 135 4.77 -7.88 -17.19
C LEU A 135 4.07 -9.24 -17.23
N SER A 136 3.57 -9.72 -16.10
CA SER A 136 2.86 -11.00 -16.02
C SER A 136 1.61 -11.01 -16.91
N VAL A 137 0.81 -9.94 -16.83
CA VAL A 137 -0.43 -9.84 -17.61
C VAL A 137 -0.14 -9.63 -19.10
N ALA A 138 0.84 -8.79 -19.45
CA ALA A 138 1.24 -8.59 -20.84
C ALA A 138 1.79 -9.89 -21.47
N ALA A 139 2.54 -10.70 -20.70
CA ALA A 139 3.08 -11.97 -21.15
C ALA A 139 2.01 -13.05 -21.34
N LEU A 140 0.90 -12.99 -20.60
CA LEU A 140 -0.27 -13.89 -20.81
C LEU A 140 -1.02 -13.60 -22.11
N GLY A 141 -0.71 -12.47 -22.75
CA GLY A 141 -1.17 -12.11 -24.08
C GLY A 141 -2.71 -12.00 -24.19
N THR A 142 -3.31 -12.85 -25.04
CA THR A 142 -4.72 -12.74 -25.42
C THR A 142 -5.68 -13.54 -24.54
N ASN A 143 -5.20 -14.29 -23.56
CA ASN A 143 -6.03 -15.17 -22.74
C ASN A 143 -6.60 -14.43 -21.51
N LEU A 144 -7.79 -13.86 -21.65
CA LEU A 144 -8.51 -13.18 -20.58
C LEU A 144 -8.75 -14.07 -19.35
N ASP A 145 -9.09 -15.34 -19.57
CA ASP A 145 -9.39 -16.27 -18.46
C ASP A 145 -8.15 -16.54 -17.62
N ALA A 146 -6.96 -16.62 -18.26
CA ALA A 146 -5.70 -16.75 -17.55
C ALA A 146 -5.40 -15.48 -16.71
N VAL A 147 -5.67 -14.28 -17.24
CA VAL A 147 -5.49 -13.01 -16.50
C VAL A 147 -6.43 -12.93 -15.30
N VAL A 148 -7.72 -13.23 -15.50
CA VAL A 148 -8.72 -13.24 -14.42
C VAL A 148 -8.37 -14.28 -13.36
N SER A 149 -7.93 -15.48 -13.76
CA SER A 149 -7.52 -16.53 -12.84
C SER A 149 -6.28 -16.14 -12.04
N LEU A 150 -5.28 -15.50 -12.67
CA LEU A 150 -4.09 -15.00 -12.00
C LEU A 150 -4.46 -13.95 -10.94
N LEU A 151 -5.25 -12.94 -11.31
CA LEU A 151 -5.68 -11.89 -10.39
C LEU A 151 -6.48 -12.44 -9.22
N SER A 152 -7.40 -13.37 -9.46
CA SER A 152 -8.21 -13.97 -8.42
C SER A 152 -7.38 -14.81 -7.45
N ARG A 153 -6.37 -15.55 -7.95
CA ARG A 153 -5.41 -16.30 -7.11
C ARG A 153 -4.56 -15.35 -6.27
N LEU A 154 -3.98 -14.31 -6.89
CA LEU A 154 -3.18 -13.31 -6.18
C LEU A 154 -3.99 -12.64 -5.07
N ASN A 155 -5.18 -12.12 -5.37
CA ASN A 155 -6.04 -11.48 -4.40
C ASN A 155 -6.45 -12.42 -3.27
N ARG A 156 -6.71 -13.70 -3.55
CA ARG A 156 -7.03 -14.70 -2.52
C ARG A 156 -5.86 -14.96 -1.59
N VAL A 157 -4.67 -15.23 -2.15
CA VAL A 157 -3.46 -15.49 -1.35
C VAL A 157 -3.12 -14.28 -0.48
N LEU A 158 -3.10 -13.09 -1.09
CA LEU A 158 -2.78 -11.86 -0.37
C LEU A 158 -3.84 -11.51 0.68
N GLY A 159 -5.12 -11.78 0.40
CA GLY A 159 -6.21 -11.60 1.34
C GLY A 159 -6.07 -12.54 2.56
N VAL A 160 -5.73 -13.79 2.34
CA VAL A 160 -5.47 -14.76 3.43
C VAL A 160 -4.27 -14.33 4.26
N VAL A 161 -3.17 -13.92 3.63
CA VAL A 161 -1.97 -13.44 4.34
C VAL A 161 -2.28 -12.17 5.13
N ALA A 162 -3.01 -11.22 4.55
CA ALA A 162 -3.40 -9.99 5.22
C ALA A 162 -4.32 -10.27 6.43
N LEU A 163 -5.30 -11.16 6.28
CA LEU A 163 -6.18 -11.58 7.36
C LEU A 163 -5.41 -12.28 8.49
N GLY A 164 -4.50 -13.20 8.14
CA GLY A 164 -3.62 -13.86 9.11
C GLY A 164 -2.75 -12.87 9.88
N ALA A 165 -2.18 -11.89 9.21
CA ALA A 165 -1.40 -10.83 9.82
C ALA A 165 -2.25 -9.96 10.77
N LEU A 166 -3.48 -9.62 10.38
CA LEU A 166 -4.41 -8.85 11.23
C LEU A 166 -4.81 -9.63 12.48
N ILE A 167 -5.13 -10.92 12.34
CA ILE A 167 -5.47 -11.80 13.47
C ILE A 167 -4.26 -11.92 14.42
N PHE A 168 -3.07 -12.15 13.87
CA PHE A 168 -1.84 -12.25 14.65
C PHE A 168 -1.56 -10.95 15.43
N LEU A 169 -1.69 -9.81 14.78
CA LEU A 169 -1.55 -8.50 15.44
C LEU A 169 -2.61 -8.31 16.54
N GLY A 170 -3.86 -8.62 16.24
CA GLY A 170 -4.97 -8.54 17.22
C GLY A 170 -4.70 -9.39 18.46
N VAL A 171 -4.22 -10.62 18.26
CA VAL A 171 -3.84 -11.52 19.38
C VAL A 171 -2.66 -10.96 20.18
N LEU A 172 -1.65 -10.41 19.52
CA LEU A 172 -0.50 -9.80 20.21
C LEU A 172 -0.92 -8.59 21.04
N VAL A 173 -1.75 -7.71 20.49
CA VAL A 173 -2.28 -6.54 21.21
C VAL A 173 -3.14 -6.98 22.39
N ALA A 174 -4.07 -7.93 22.20
CA ALA A 174 -4.91 -8.45 23.25
C ALA A 174 -4.10 -9.12 24.40
N ARG A 175 -3.03 -9.86 24.06
CA ARG A 175 -2.12 -10.45 25.07
C ARG A 175 -1.33 -9.40 25.83
N ARG A 176 -0.95 -8.28 25.20
CA ARG A 176 -0.24 -7.18 25.89
C ARG A 176 -1.15 -6.37 26.80
N LEU A 177 -2.42 -6.18 26.42
CA LEU A 177 -3.41 -5.48 27.25
C LEU A 177 -3.88 -6.29 28.47
N LYS A 178 -3.70 -7.64 28.45
CA LYS A 178 -4.04 -8.53 29.57
C LYS A 178 -2.87 -8.78 30.52
N ARG A 179 -1.69 -8.24 30.27
CA ARG A 179 -0.58 -8.29 31.24
C ARG A 179 -0.65 -7.03 32.09
N PRO A 180 -0.95 -7.18 33.41
CA PRO A 180 -0.98 -6.07 34.37
C PRO A 180 0.39 -5.40 34.50
#